data_d92b5b4c7590c507a58e076beee1eac3
#
_entry.id   d92b5b4c7590c507a58e076beee1eac3
#
_cell.length_a   1.000
_cell.length_b   1.000
_cell.length_c   1.000
_cell.angle_alpha   90.00
_cell.angle_beta   90.00
_cell.angle_gamma   90.00
#
_symmetry.space_group_name_H-M   'P 1'
#
loop_
_entity.id
_entity.type
_entity.pdbx_description
1 polymer ?
#
loop_
_entity_poly.entity_id
_entity_poly.type
_entity_poly.pdbx_seq_one_letter_code
_entity_poly.pdbx_strand_id
1 'polypeptide(L)'
;MTARILDSADVAADARIGDGATVWHLAQVREGAQVGPGCVIGRGAYIGTGVRLGRNCKVQNYALVYEPAELADGVFIGPAAVLTNDTHPRAINPDGSLKSADDWEPVGVTVGTGAAIGARAVCVAPVRI
;
A
#
# COMPACT_ATOMS: atom_id res chain seq x y z
N MET A 1 6.89 -9.58 20.20
CA MET A 1 7.02 -8.11 20.30
C MET A 1 5.79 -7.45 19.73
N THR A 2 5.28 -6.43 20.39
CA THR A 2 4.18 -5.64 19.83
C THR A 2 4.68 -4.75 18.68
N ALA A 3 3.76 -4.29 17.86
CA ALA A 3 4.07 -3.32 16.84
C ALA A 3 4.40 -1.95 17.46
N ARG A 4 5.24 -1.21 16.77
CA ARG A 4 5.56 0.17 17.12
C ARG A 4 4.90 1.12 16.12
N ILE A 5 3.95 1.89 16.57
CA ILE A 5 3.23 2.85 15.73
C ILE A 5 3.52 4.25 16.26
N LEU A 6 4.17 5.08 15.44
CA LEU A 6 4.51 6.45 15.83
C LEU A 6 3.24 7.29 15.93
N ASP A 7 3.21 8.23 16.86
CA ASP A 7 1.99 8.98 17.21
C ASP A 7 1.35 9.71 16.03
N SER A 8 2.15 10.18 15.09
CA SER A 8 1.63 10.91 13.91
C SER A 8 1.14 10.00 12.78
N ALA A 9 1.31 8.68 12.91
CA ALA A 9 0.80 7.77 11.89
C ALA A 9 -0.73 7.68 11.97
N ASP A 10 -1.35 7.60 10.81
CA ASP A 10 -2.81 7.46 10.69
C ASP A 10 -3.14 6.00 10.37
N VAL A 11 -3.41 5.22 11.41
CA VAL A 11 -3.69 3.79 11.27
C VAL A 11 -5.14 3.53 11.62
N ALA A 12 -5.89 2.96 10.69
CA ALA A 12 -7.30 2.64 10.90
C ALA A 12 -7.46 1.64 12.06
N ALA A 13 -8.54 1.78 12.83
CA ALA A 13 -8.78 0.98 14.02
C ALA A 13 -8.86 -0.53 13.71
N ASP A 14 -9.34 -0.91 12.52
CA ASP A 14 -9.46 -2.30 12.10
C ASP A 14 -8.29 -2.81 11.27
N ALA A 15 -7.28 -1.98 11.03
CA ALA A 15 -6.05 -2.45 10.39
C ALA A 15 -5.29 -3.37 11.34
N ARG A 16 -4.67 -4.40 10.79
CA ARG A 16 -3.88 -5.35 11.57
C ARG A 16 -2.41 -5.11 11.35
N ILE A 17 -1.71 -4.75 12.42
CA ILE A 17 -0.26 -4.52 12.37
C ILE A 17 0.42 -5.64 13.15
N GLY A 18 1.20 -6.45 12.45
CA GLY A 18 1.82 -7.63 13.01
C GLY A 18 2.92 -7.32 14.03
N ASP A 19 3.27 -8.32 14.81
CA ASP A 19 4.30 -8.21 15.84
C ASP A 19 5.63 -7.74 15.26
N GLY A 20 6.29 -6.84 15.94
CA GLY A 20 7.59 -6.32 15.54
C GLY A 20 7.58 -5.38 14.35
N ALA A 21 6.42 -5.11 13.77
CA ALA A 21 6.31 -4.11 12.69
C ALA A 21 6.45 -2.70 13.23
N THR A 22 6.95 -1.80 12.40
CA THR A 22 7.06 -0.37 12.72
C THR A 22 6.34 0.45 11.67
N VAL A 23 5.48 1.35 12.12
CA VAL A 23 4.79 2.31 11.25
C VAL A 23 5.31 3.71 11.61
N TRP A 24 6.03 4.33 10.68
CA TRP A 24 6.69 5.59 10.93
C TRP A 24 5.75 6.79 10.82
N HIS A 25 6.28 7.95 11.13
CA HIS A 25 5.55 9.21 11.13
C HIS A 25 4.79 9.46 9.83
N LEU A 26 3.56 9.97 9.94
CA LEU A 26 2.73 10.41 8.82
C LEU A 26 2.36 9.30 7.83
N ALA A 27 2.71 8.05 8.10
CA ALA A 27 2.25 6.95 7.28
C ALA A 27 0.74 6.77 7.47
N GLN A 28 0.05 6.38 6.41
CA GLN A 28 -1.37 6.06 6.48
C GLN A 28 -1.60 4.59 6.14
N VAL A 29 -2.26 3.89 7.05
CA VAL A 29 -2.69 2.49 6.86
C VAL A 29 -4.20 2.45 6.95
N ARG A 30 -4.83 2.10 5.83
CA ARG A 30 -6.27 2.20 5.69
C ARG A 30 -7.02 1.02 6.30
N GLU A 31 -8.34 1.15 6.28
CA GLU A 31 -9.28 0.18 6.83
C GLU A 31 -9.06 -1.22 6.26
N GLY A 32 -9.02 -2.21 7.13
CA GLY A 32 -8.89 -3.60 6.74
C GLY A 32 -7.53 -4.03 6.20
N ALA A 33 -6.57 -3.12 6.15
CA ALA A 33 -5.21 -3.48 5.72
C ALA A 33 -4.55 -4.46 6.70
N GLN A 34 -3.72 -5.34 6.17
CA GLN A 34 -2.99 -6.32 6.97
C GLN A 34 -1.50 -6.18 6.71
N VAL A 35 -0.78 -5.74 7.72
CA VAL A 35 0.67 -5.56 7.68
C VAL A 35 1.31 -6.68 8.47
N GLY A 36 2.06 -7.53 7.80
CA GLY A 36 2.65 -8.72 8.42
C GLY A 36 3.72 -8.41 9.46
N PRO A 37 4.11 -9.42 10.24
CA PRO A 37 5.13 -9.25 11.28
C PRO A 37 6.45 -8.74 10.70
N GLY A 38 7.13 -7.90 11.47
CA GLY A 38 8.45 -7.38 11.12
C GLY A 38 8.49 -6.36 9.99
N CYS A 39 7.34 -5.99 9.42
CA CYS A 39 7.30 -5.00 8.35
C CYS A 39 7.72 -3.61 8.84
N VAL A 40 8.27 -2.83 7.93
CA VAL A 40 8.61 -1.42 8.18
C VAL A 40 7.86 -0.57 7.16
N ILE A 41 6.99 0.29 7.66
CA ILE A 41 6.23 1.23 6.83
C ILE A 41 6.82 2.61 7.05
N GLY A 42 7.44 3.16 6.01
CA GLY A 42 8.20 4.40 6.08
C GLY A 42 7.34 5.65 6.20
N ARG A 43 8.00 6.75 6.48
CA ARG A 43 7.36 8.06 6.63
C ARG A 43 6.48 8.38 5.43
N GLY A 44 5.24 8.76 5.68
CA GLY A 44 4.31 9.22 4.64
C GLY A 44 3.89 8.16 3.64
N ALA A 45 4.25 6.89 3.86
CA ALA A 45 3.82 5.82 2.97
C ALA A 45 2.32 5.60 3.08
N TYR A 46 1.70 5.14 2.00
CA TYR A 46 0.28 4.84 1.96
C TYR A 46 0.05 3.35 1.75
N ILE A 47 -0.69 2.73 2.64
CA ILE A 47 -1.14 1.36 2.53
C ILE A 47 -2.67 1.38 2.43
N GLY A 48 -3.20 1.05 1.27
CA GLY A 48 -4.61 1.20 0.96
C GLY A 48 -5.53 0.19 1.65
N THR A 49 -6.81 0.42 1.50
CA THR A 49 -7.87 -0.40 2.10
C THR A 49 -7.71 -1.87 1.70
N GLY A 50 -7.67 -2.75 2.69
CA GLY A 50 -7.58 -4.19 2.47
C GLY A 50 -6.28 -4.69 1.85
N VAL A 51 -5.28 -3.85 1.67
CA VAL A 51 -3.96 -4.25 1.17
C VAL A 51 -3.32 -5.24 2.13
N ARG A 52 -2.64 -6.25 1.59
CA ARG A 52 -2.02 -7.30 2.40
C ARG A 52 -0.53 -7.34 2.14
N LEU A 53 0.24 -7.23 3.23
CA LEU A 53 1.69 -7.39 3.23
C LEU A 53 2.06 -8.65 4.01
N GLY A 54 2.91 -9.47 3.44
CA GLY A 54 3.48 -10.61 4.14
C GLY A 54 4.48 -10.18 5.21
N ARG A 55 5.35 -11.09 5.60
CA ARG A 55 6.34 -10.85 6.66
C ARG A 55 7.53 -10.05 6.12
N ASN A 56 8.11 -9.21 6.96
CA ASN A 56 9.40 -8.56 6.70
C ASN A 56 9.44 -7.74 5.41
N CYS A 57 8.32 -7.16 5.03
CA CYS A 57 8.29 -6.21 3.92
C CYS A 57 8.81 -4.85 4.38
N LYS A 58 9.47 -4.14 3.48
CA LYS A 58 9.88 -2.75 3.69
C LYS A 58 9.22 -1.87 2.65
N VAL A 59 8.31 -1.02 3.09
CA VAL A 59 7.70 0.00 2.26
C VAL A 59 8.32 1.32 2.64
N GLN A 60 9.13 1.86 1.74
CA GLN A 60 9.95 3.03 2.05
C GLN A 60 9.14 4.33 2.04
N ASN A 61 9.80 5.42 2.43
CA ASN A 61 9.14 6.71 2.63
C ASN A 61 8.38 7.16 1.38
N TYR A 62 7.15 7.59 1.59
CA TYR A 62 6.26 8.13 0.54
C TYR A 62 5.93 7.18 -0.61
N ALA A 63 6.18 5.89 -0.45
CA ALA A 63 5.67 4.91 -1.40
C ALA A 63 4.15 4.78 -1.25
N LEU A 64 3.47 4.55 -2.37
CA LEU A 64 2.00 4.50 -2.41
C LEU A 64 1.57 3.12 -2.88
N VAL A 65 1.01 2.34 -1.96
CA VAL A 65 0.55 0.98 -2.21
C VAL A 65 -0.97 0.97 -2.24
N TYR A 66 -1.51 1.15 -3.43
CA TYR A 66 -2.96 1.25 -3.60
C TYR A 66 -3.64 -0.11 -3.59
N GLU A 67 -4.83 -0.13 -3.05
CA GLU A 67 -5.70 -1.30 -3.02
C GLU A 67 -6.13 -1.69 -4.45
N PRO A 68 -6.20 -2.95 -4.78
CA PRO A 68 -6.07 -4.16 -3.93
C PRO A 68 -4.70 -4.84 -4.03
N ALA A 69 -3.62 -4.11 -3.90
CA ALA A 69 -2.28 -4.69 -3.97
C ALA A 69 -2.07 -5.81 -2.94
N GLU A 70 -1.25 -6.78 -3.31
CA GLU A 70 -0.81 -7.85 -2.42
C GLU A 70 0.70 -8.02 -2.55
N LEU A 71 1.40 -7.94 -1.41
CA LEU A 71 2.84 -8.12 -1.32
C LEU A 71 3.14 -9.39 -0.54
N ALA A 72 3.87 -10.29 -1.16
CA ALA A 72 4.34 -11.51 -0.47
C ALA A 72 5.46 -11.17 0.52
N ASP A 73 6.06 -12.20 1.13
CA ASP A 73 7.08 -12.00 2.15
C ASP A 73 8.35 -11.34 1.58
N GLY A 74 8.99 -10.50 2.38
CA GLY A 74 10.29 -9.95 2.07
C GLY A 74 10.34 -8.96 0.90
N VAL A 75 9.21 -8.37 0.55
CA VAL A 75 9.13 -7.42 -0.57
C VAL A 75 9.68 -6.06 -0.14
N PHE A 76 10.47 -5.45 -1.02
CA PHE A 76 10.97 -4.10 -0.85
C PHE A 76 10.28 -3.16 -1.84
N ILE A 77 9.66 -2.10 -1.34
CA ILE A 77 9.08 -1.04 -2.16
C ILE A 77 9.88 0.24 -1.92
N GLY A 78 10.57 0.72 -2.95
CA GLY A 78 11.46 1.86 -2.87
C GLY A 78 10.75 3.19 -2.58
N PRO A 79 11.50 4.20 -2.11
CA PRO A 79 10.90 5.48 -1.78
C PRO A 79 10.20 6.11 -2.97
N ALA A 80 9.02 6.65 -2.72
CA ALA A 80 8.16 7.31 -3.70
C ALA A 80 7.74 6.42 -4.89
N ALA A 81 7.90 5.10 -4.79
CA ALA A 81 7.36 4.19 -5.78
C ALA A 81 5.82 4.14 -5.67
N VAL A 82 5.16 3.87 -6.79
CA VAL A 82 3.70 3.85 -6.85
C VAL A 82 3.23 2.53 -7.44
N LEU A 83 2.39 1.81 -6.70
CA LEU A 83 1.64 0.68 -7.21
C LEU A 83 0.23 1.17 -7.49
N THR A 84 -0.15 1.29 -8.76
CA THR A 84 -1.43 1.88 -9.13
C THR A 84 -2.60 0.90 -9.00
N ASN A 85 -3.82 1.37 -9.20
CA ASN A 85 -5.01 0.52 -9.11
C ASN A 85 -6.11 0.87 -10.12
N ASP A 86 -5.80 1.73 -11.09
CA ASP A 86 -6.78 2.15 -12.08
C ASP A 86 -6.14 2.14 -13.47
N THR A 87 -6.61 1.27 -14.34
CA THR A 87 -6.04 1.10 -15.69
C THR A 87 -6.29 2.34 -16.56
N HIS A 88 -7.44 2.99 -16.39
CA HIS A 88 -7.85 4.14 -17.18
C HIS A 88 -8.36 5.27 -16.28
N PRO A 89 -7.47 5.91 -15.50
CA PRO A 89 -7.90 6.92 -14.53
C PRO A 89 -8.53 8.13 -15.21
N ARG A 90 -9.67 8.53 -14.71
CA ARG A 90 -10.40 9.72 -15.12
C ARG A 90 -11.09 10.33 -13.91
N ALA A 91 -11.13 11.64 -13.85
CA ALA A 91 -11.80 12.35 -12.76
C ALA A 91 -13.32 12.36 -12.94
N ILE A 92 -13.77 12.31 -14.19
CA ILE A 92 -15.19 12.45 -14.51
C ILE A 92 -15.68 11.28 -15.37
N ASN A 93 -16.99 11.04 -15.29
CA ASN A 93 -17.72 10.12 -16.16
C ASN A 93 -17.97 10.78 -17.53
N PRO A 94 -18.36 10.02 -18.56
CA PRO A 94 -18.66 10.59 -19.88
C PRO A 94 -19.71 11.70 -19.88
N ASP A 95 -20.63 11.69 -18.89
CA ASP A 95 -21.66 12.73 -18.74
C ASP A 95 -21.17 13.99 -18.02
N GLY A 96 -19.89 14.06 -17.62
CA GLY A 96 -19.31 15.18 -16.92
C GLY A 96 -19.44 15.15 -15.41
N SER A 97 -20.15 14.19 -14.84
CA SER A 97 -20.26 14.05 -13.38
C SER A 97 -18.96 13.55 -12.76
N LEU A 98 -18.71 13.90 -11.50
CA LEU A 98 -17.55 13.42 -10.77
C LEU A 98 -17.60 11.89 -10.61
N LYS A 99 -16.53 11.24 -11.00
CA LYS A 99 -16.41 9.78 -10.86
C LYS A 99 -16.32 9.41 -9.39
N SER A 100 -17.11 8.42 -9.00
CA SER A 100 -17.13 7.91 -7.62
C SER A 100 -16.55 6.50 -7.57
N ALA A 101 -16.41 5.95 -6.36
CA ALA A 101 -15.91 4.60 -6.14
C ALA A 101 -16.76 3.54 -6.85
N ASP A 102 -18.04 3.81 -7.09
CA ASP A 102 -18.95 2.86 -7.74
C ASP A 102 -18.84 2.88 -9.27
N ASP A 103 -18.10 3.82 -9.83
CA ASP A 103 -18.04 4.04 -11.29
C ASP A 103 -16.86 3.35 -11.96
N TRP A 104 -16.03 2.61 -11.22
CA TRP A 104 -14.87 1.91 -11.76
C TRP A 104 -14.48 0.72 -10.90
N GLU A 105 -13.72 -0.18 -11.50
CA GLU A 105 -13.25 -1.37 -10.80
C GLU A 105 -11.74 -1.26 -10.54
N PRO A 106 -11.30 -1.28 -9.26
CA PRO A 106 -9.88 -1.31 -8.98
C PRO A 106 -9.25 -2.62 -9.44
N VAL A 107 -8.04 -2.50 -9.97
CA VAL A 107 -7.18 -3.64 -10.33
C VAL A 107 -5.86 -3.48 -9.57
N GLY A 108 -5.19 -4.58 -9.27
CA GLY A 108 -4.07 -4.55 -8.35
C GLY A 108 -2.74 -4.98 -8.91
N VAL A 109 -1.71 -4.61 -8.16
CA VAL A 109 -0.34 -5.07 -8.34
C VAL A 109 -0.09 -6.20 -7.35
N THR A 110 0.37 -7.35 -7.86
CA THR A 110 0.77 -8.48 -7.02
C THR A 110 2.27 -8.63 -7.09
N VAL A 111 2.93 -8.63 -5.93
CA VAL A 111 4.39 -8.68 -5.85
C VAL A 111 4.83 -9.96 -5.16
N GLY A 112 5.67 -10.73 -5.83
CA GLY A 112 6.15 -12.02 -5.35
C GLY A 112 7.23 -11.91 -4.28
N THR A 113 7.45 -13.02 -3.58
CA THR A 113 8.39 -13.12 -2.45
C THR A 113 9.78 -12.61 -2.83
N GLY A 114 10.31 -11.71 -2.00
CA GLY A 114 11.67 -11.20 -2.13
C GLY A 114 11.89 -10.21 -3.25
N ALA A 115 10.83 -9.82 -3.98
CA ALA A 115 10.99 -8.85 -5.06
C ALA A 115 11.32 -7.46 -4.52
N ALA A 116 12.02 -6.68 -5.32
CA ALA A 116 12.38 -5.31 -4.99
C ALA A 116 11.94 -4.36 -6.10
N ILE A 117 11.21 -3.34 -5.72
CA ILE A 117 10.77 -2.28 -6.62
C ILE A 117 11.63 -1.04 -6.33
N GLY A 118 12.29 -0.51 -7.35
CA GLY A 118 13.20 0.62 -7.18
C GLY A 118 12.48 1.92 -6.83
N ALA A 119 13.27 2.88 -6.32
CA ALA A 119 12.75 4.20 -5.98
C ALA A 119 12.06 4.86 -7.18
N ARG A 120 10.93 5.50 -6.95
CA ARG A 120 10.14 6.22 -7.95
C ARG A 120 9.61 5.38 -9.10
N ALA A 121 9.73 4.06 -9.02
CA ALA A 121 9.13 3.19 -10.03
C ALA A 121 7.60 3.31 -9.99
N VAL A 122 6.98 3.18 -11.15
CA VAL A 122 5.52 3.10 -11.25
C VAL A 122 5.16 1.74 -11.82
N CYS A 123 4.43 0.96 -11.02
CA CYS A 123 3.90 -0.32 -11.45
C CYS A 123 2.44 -0.11 -11.83
N VAL A 124 2.14 -0.20 -13.12
CA VAL A 124 0.79 0.06 -13.62
C VAL A 124 -0.03 -1.22 -13.54
N ALA A 125 -1.06 -1.19 -12.70
CA ALA A 125 -1.96 -2.33 -12.52
C ALA A 125 -2.85 -2.56 -13.77
N PRO A 126 -3.25 -3.82 -14.04
CA PRO A 126 -2.85 -5.02 -13.32
C PRO A 126 -1.47 -5.51 -13.76
N VAL A 127 -0.67 -5.91 -12.79
CA VAL A 127 0.64 -6.50 -13.09
C VAL A 127 1.05 -7.44 -11.95
N ARG A 128 1.77 -8.49 -12.31
CA ARG A 128 2.37 -9.43 -11.37
C ARG A 128 3.88 -9.39 -11.51
N ILE A 129 4.56 -9.20 -10.41
CA ILE A 129 6.01 -9.07 -10.34
C ILE A 129 6.58 -10.21 -9.51
#